data_3d666f1656fcb984e818bcba7a79050f
#
_entry.id   3d666f1656fcb984e818bcba7a79050f
#
_cell.length_a   1.000
_cell.length_b   1.000
_cell.length_c   1.000
_cell.angle_alpha   90.00
_cell.angle_beta   90.00
_cell.angle_gamma   90.00
#
_symmetry.space_group_name_H-M   'P 1'
#
loop_
_entity.id
_entity.type
_entity.pdbx_description
1 polymer ?
#
loop_
_entity_poly.entity_id
_entity_poly.type
_entity_poly.pdbx_seq_one_letter_code
_entity_poly.pdbx_strand_id
1 'polypeptide(L)'
;VSSSLAEQGEYVAPDGFVDPSGFGGYASDGRSLTGLLYSPVTKAKTALASGASVQQALAVGSAALELRMKVTVADAGRSAAGVNIASRNGVGYVRMLNPPSCGRCSILAGKFYRWNAGFNRHPYCDCIHVPAKGVEAARSEGLMHDPYDYFHSLGSNEQDLLFGKAEAKAIRDGADIFQTVNARRGMKPGGLITTEGTSRRGNYGSGRPLRLTPEAIYAQNLSREQTLRLLQHYGYILPGGQNPLGSILGQREGFGALGRGGTRVGAREAVLRARETGVRDPNVRATMTEAERRVFDSQRNWDAVREGRNPYGRGQLTPELSARAEAAFRKNVLGY
;
A
#
# COMPACT_ATOMS: atom_id res chain seq x y z
N VAL A 1 -2.17 14.03 19.91
CA VAL A 1 -0.77 13.93 19.42
C VAL A 1 0.21 13.95 20.56
N SER A 2 0.14 14.95 21.46
CA SER A 2 1.08 15.06 22.59
C SER A 2 1.02 13.84 23.52
N SER A 3 -0.18 13.39 23.90
CA SER A 3 -0.36 12.19 24.74
C SER A 3 0.18 10.93 24.07
N SER A 4 -0.16 10.71 22.80
CA SER A 4 0.32 9.53 22.07
C SER A 4 1.85 9.50 21.91
N LEU A 5 2.51 10.66 21.75
CA LEU A 5 3.97 10.74 21.73
C LEU A 5 4.58 10.52 23.10
N ALA A 6 3.94 11.05 24.15
CA ALA A 6 4.39 10.85 25.53
C ALA A 6 4.30 9.37 25.96
N GLU A 7 3.23 8.67 25.57
CA GLU A 7 3.06 7.23 25.76
C GLU A 7 4.16 6.40 25.07
N GLN A 8 4.67 6.89 23.94
CA GLN A 8 5.81 6.32 23.21
C GLN A 8 7.17 6.72 23.81
N GLY A 9 7.21 7.47 24.91
CA GLY A 9 8.45 8.01 25.47
C GLY A 9 9.13 9.11 24.63
N GLU A 10 8.42 9.64 23.61
CA GLU A 10 8.96 10.52 22.57
C GLU A 10 8.24 11.87 22.53
N TYR A 11 8.23 12.60 23.67
CA TYR A 11 7.61 13.92 23.66
C TYR A 11 8.36 14.90 22.78
N VAL A 12 7.63 15.54 21.85
CA VAL A 12 8.10 16.64 21.00
C VAL A 12 7.14 17.82 21.15
N ALA A 13 7.66 18.95 21.63
CA ALA A 13 6.87 20.18 21.77
C ALA A 13 6.43 20.68 20.38
N PRO A 14 5.22 21.23 20.25
CA PRO A 14 4.80 21.88 19.01
C PRO A 14 5.43 23.26 18.87
N ASP A 15 5.79 23.63 17.64
CA ASP A 15 6.25 24.98 17.28
C ASP A 15 5.08 25.98 17.18
N GLY A 16 3.82 25.50 17.22
CA GLY A 16 2.62 26.30 17.16
C GLY A 16 1.39 25.54 17.61
N PHE A 17 0.27 26.24 17.73
CA PHE A 17 -1.01 25.65 18.12
C PHE A 17 -1.93 25.49 16.92
N VAL A 18 -2.74 24.45 16.93
CA VAL A 18 -3.79 24.23 15.93
C VAL A 18 -4.96 25.16 16.26
N ASP A 19 -5.35 25.98 15.29
CA ASP A 19 -6.56 26.79 15.38
C ASP A 19 -7.78 25.94 14.95
N PRO A 20 -8.68 25.57 15.87
CA PRO A 20 -9.86 24.80 15.54
C PRO A 20 -10.82 25.49 14.56
N SER A 21 -10.84 26.83 14.54
CA SER A 21 -11.73 27.59 13.67
C SER A 21 -11.45 27.37 12.18
N GLY A 22 -10.20 27.04 11.83
CA GLY A 22 -9.78 26.73 10.46
C GLY A 22 -10.42 25.46 9.86
N PHE A 23 -11.07 24.62 10.68
CA PHE A 23 -11.80 23.42 10.23
C PHE A 23 -13.30 23.64 10.11
N GLY A 24 -13.79 24.83 10.45
CA GLY A 24 -15.21 25.18 10.39
C GLY A 24 -15.66 25.58 8.99
N GLY A 25 -16.90 25.23 8.63
CA GLY A 25 -17.55 25.70 7.40
C GLY A 25 -17.20 24.98 6.10
N TYR A 26 -16.12 24.18 6.08
CA TYR A 26 -15.66 23.48 4.89
C TYR A 26 -15.48 21.97 5.13
N ALA A 27 -15.76 21.18 4.10
CA ALA A 27 -15.41 19.76 4.08
C ALA A 27 -13.92 19.58 3.71
N SER A 28 -13.37 18.41 3.96
CA SER A 28 -11.94 18.09 3.69
C SER A 28 -11.54 18.21 2.21
N ASP A 29 -12.50 18.22 1.29
CA ASP A 29 -12.30 18.43 -0.14
C ASP A 29 -12.48 19.89 -0.58
N GLY A 30 -12.58 20.82 0.37
CA GLY A 30 -12.72 22.26 0.13
C GLY A 30 -14.14 22.75 -0.21
N ARG A 31 -15.12 21.85 -0.30
CA ARG A 31 -16.51 22.25 -0.53
C ARG A 31 -17.13 22.87 0.73
N SER A 32 -18.07 23.77 0.54
CA SER A 32 -18.90 24.28 1.63
C SER A 32 -19.58 23.12 2.38
N LEU A 33 -19.47 23.12 3.69
CA LEU A 33 -20.09 22.12 4.56
C LEU A 33 -21.61 22.13 4.40
N THR A 34 -22.23 23.31 4.27
CA THR A 34 -23.65 23.46 3.99
C THR A 34 -24.05 22.76 2.69
N GLY A 35 -23.30 22.98 1.61
CA GLY A 35 -23.55 22.33 0.31
C GLY A 35 -23.38 20.81 0.40
N LEU A 36 -22.38 20.34 1.12
CA LEU A 36 -22.17 18.91 1.33
C LEU A 36 -23.33 18.27 2.10
N LEU A 37 -23.77 18.91 3.20
CA LEU A 37 -24.85 18.40 4.05
C LEU A 37 -26.23 18.54 3.42
N TYR A 38 -26.39 19.37 2.36
CA TYR A 38 -27.61 19.42 1.57
C TYR A 38 -27.74 18.24 0.57
N SER A 39 -26.65 17.61 0.20
CA SER A 39 -26.64 16.51 -0.78
C SER A 39 -27.53 15.30 -0.42
N PRO A 40 -27.77 14.93 0.86
CA PRO A 40 -28.76 13.94 1.27
C PRO A 40 -30.19 14.27 0.86
N VAL A 41 -30.56 15.55 0.91
CA VAL A 41 -31.87 16.02 0.46
C VAL A 41 -32.05 15.75 -1.04
N THR A 42 -31.03 16.04 -1.83
CA THR A 42 -31.03 15.72 -3.27
C THR A 42 -31.20 14.21 -3.51
N LYS A 43 -30.52 13.37 -2.74
CA LYS A 43 -30.67 11.90 -2.84
C LYS A 43 -32.09 11.43 -2.51
N ALA A 44 -32.68 11.97 -1.44
CA ALA A 44 -34.08 11.67 -1.09
C ALA A 44 -35.06 12.09 -2.20
N LYS A 45 -34.90 13.31 -2.75
CA LYS A 45 -35.71 13.77 -3.88
C LYS A 45 -35.53 12.92 -5.14
N THR A 46 -34.30 12.48 -5.43
CA THR A 46 -34.04 11.59 -6.56
C THR A 46 -34.72 10.24 -6.36
N ALA A 47 -34.70 9.68 -5.15
CA ALA A 47 -35.42 8.44 -4.84
C ALA A 47 -36.94 8.59 -5.07
N LEU A 48 -37.54 9.70 -4.61
CA LEU A 48 -38.95 10.02 -4.88
C LEU A 48 -39.24 10.09 -6.39
N ALA A 49 -38.40 10.81 -7.13
CA ALA A 49 -38.54 10.93 -8.59
C ALA A 49 -38.41 9.58 -9.32
N SER A 50 -37.72 8.63 -8.70
CA SER A 50 -37.58 7.23 -9.19
C SER A 50 -38.70 6.30 -8.72
N GLY A 51 -39.77 6.82 -8.09
CA GLY A 51 -40.96 6.06 -7.67
C GLY A 51 -40.86 5.44 -6.26
N ALA A 52 -39.85 5.79 -5.46
CA ALA A 52 -39.81 5.36 -4.06
C ALA A 52 -40.91 6.05 -3.22
N SER A 53 -41.41 5.34 -2.20
CA SER A 53 -42.32 5.95 -1.23
C SER A 53 -41.61 7.04 -0.43
N VAL A 54 -42.38 7.96 0.16
CA VAL A 54 -41.82 9.03 1.05
C VAL A 54 -40.96 8.42 2.15
N GLN A 55 -41.42 7.34 2.76
CA GLN A 55 -40.66 6.68 3.84
C GLN A 55 -39.34 6.09 3.34
N GLN A 56 -39.31 5.45 2.18
CA GLN A 56 -38.08 4.94 1.56
C GLN A 56 -37.12 6.07 1.18
N ALA A 57 -37.64 7.15 0.62
CA ALA A 57 -36.82 8.32 0.25
C ALA A 57 -36.20 9.00 1.49
N LEU A 58 -36.96 9.14 2.58
CA LEU A 58 -36.44 9.63 3.86
C LEU A 58 -35.36 8.71 4.43
N ALA A 59 -35.56 7.39 4.38
CA ALA A 59 -34.54 6.43 4.81
C ALA A 59 -33.22 6.58 4.01
N VAL A 60 -33.32 6.73 2.68
CA VAL A 60 -32.15 6.98 1.80
C VAL A 60 -31.46 8.30 2.16
N GLY A 61 -32.24 9.36 2.39
CA GLY A 61 -31.73 10.67 2.80
C GLY A 61 -31.04 10.61 4.15
N SER A 62 -31.67 9.98 5.15
CA SER A 62 -31.12 9.86 6.51
C SER A 62 -29.81 9.05 6.52
N ALA A 63 -29.79 7.91 5.85
CA ALA A 63 -28.56 7.10 5.73
C ALA A 63 -27.42 7.89 5.04
N ALA A 64 -27.75 8.67 4.00
CA ALA A 64 -26.78 9.50 3.32
C ALA A 64 -26.28 10.65 4.22
N LEU A 65 -27.13 11.26 5.04
CA LEU A 65 -26.77 12.30 6.00
C LEU A 65 -25.84 11.75 7.09
N GLU A 66 -26.22 10.64 7.72
CA GLU A 66 -25.41 9.97 8.75
C GLU A 66 -24.01 9.67 8.25
N LEU A 67 -23.92 9.08 7.07
CA LEU A 67 -22.65 8.76 6.45
C LEU A 67 -21.78 10.00 6.17
N ARG A 68 -22.41 11.10 5.66
CA ARG A 68 -21.72 12.38 5.44
C ARG A 68 -21.18 12.97 6.73
N MET A 69 -21.98 12.95 7.78
CA MET A 69 -21.56 13.46 9.09
C MET A 69 -20.39 12.67 9.65
N LYS A 70 -20.49 11.33 9.66
CA LYS A 70 -19.40 10.45 10.13
C LYS A 70 -18.08 10.71 9.38
N VAL A 71 -18.15 10.81 8.06
CA VAL A 71 -16.95 11.07 7.23
C VAL A 71 -16.38 12.46 7.49
N THR A 72 -17.23 13.49 7.59
CA THR A 72 -16.78 14.87 7.81
C THR A 72 -16.10 15.03 9.18
N VAL A 73 -16.68 14.45 10.24
CA VAL A 73 -16.07 14.48 11.58
C VAL A 73 -14.74 13.76 11.60
N ALA A 74 -14.68 12.56 11.01
CA ALA A 74 -13.44 11.79 10.92
C ALA A 74 -12.37 12.53 10.09
N ASP A 75 -12.74 13.21 9.01
CA ASP A 75 -11.80 13.98 8.19
C ASP A 75 -11.30 15.23 8.92
N ALA A 76 -12.16 15.94 9.64
CA ALA A 76 -11.76 17.09 10.46
C ALA A 76 -10.77 16.66 11.55
N GLY A 77 -11.03 15.54 12.25
CA GLY A 77 -10.13 14.99 13.26
C GLY A 77 -8.77 14.61 12.67
N ARG A 78 -8.75 13.96 11.50
CA ARG A 78 -7.50 13.63 10.80
C ARG A 78 -6.73 14.85 10.32
N SER A 79 -7.43 15.87 9.84
CA SER A 79 -6.82 17.14 9.42
C SER A 79 -6.20 17.86 10.62
N ALA A 80 -6.92 17.96 11.72
CA ALA A 80 -6.40 18.54 12.95
C ALA A 80 -5.18 17.77 13.49
N ALA A 81 -5.23 16.43 13.48
CA ALA A 81 -4.08 15.60 13.82
C ALA A 81 -2.89 15.86 12.88
N GLY A 82 -3.13 15.95 11.57
CA GLY A 82 -2.11 16.22 10.57
C GLY A 82 -1.42 17.55 10.77
N VAL A 83 -2.17 18.65 11.01
CA VAL A 83 -1.62 19.97 11.31
C VAL A 83 -0.82 19.94 12.63
N ASN A 84 -1.35 19.26 13.64
CA ASN A 84 -0.68 19.11 14.93
C ASN A 84 0.62 18.29 14.84
N ILE A 85 0.69 17.29 13.95
CA ILE A 85 1.91 16.54 13.63
C ILE A 85 2.90 17.44 12.89
N ALA A 86 2.42 18.20 11.90
CA ALA A 86 3.25 19.12 11.12
C ALA A 86 3.90 20.23 11.95
N SER A 87 3.26 20.63 13.07
CA SER A 87 3.83 21.61 14.01
C SER A 87 4.93 21.04 14.90
N ARG A 88 5.39 19.80 14.70
CA ARG A 88 6.43 19.15 15.51
C ARG A 88 7.58 18.68 14.64
N ASN A 89 8.77 19.13 14.98
CA ASN A 89 9.96 18.76 14.23
C ASN A 89 10.25 17.25 14.34
N GLY A 90 10.50 16.61 13.19
CA GLY A 90 10.86 15.20 13.12
C GLY A 90 9.70 14.21 13.34
N VAL A 91 8.49 14.69 13.60
CA VAL A 91 7.31 13.84 13.79
C VAL A 91 6.63 13.59 12.44
N GLY A 92 6.28 12.34 12.23
CA GLY A 92 5.40 11.88 11.17
C GLY A 92 4.24 11.09 11.76
N TYR A 93 3.66 10.19 10.99
CA TYR A 93 2.54 9.38 11.47
C TYR A 93 2.52 7.99 10.86
N VAL A 94 1.93 7.07 11.58
CA VAL A 94 1.53 5.77 11.04
C VAL A 94 0.02 5.79 10.79
N ARG A 95 -0.37 5.25 9.66
CA ARG A 95 -1.77 5.04 9.35
C ARG A 95 -2.23 3.74 10.01
N MET A 96 -3.14 3.86 10.97
CA MET A 96 -3.73 2.71 11.65
C MET A 96 -5.10 2.39 11.09
N LEU A 97 -5.44 1.10 11.07
CA LEU A 97 -6.79 0.63 10.76
C LEU A 97 -7.74 0.95 11.93
N ASN A 98 -8.98 1.19 11.59
CA ASN A 98 -10.11 1.21 12.51
C ASN A 98 -11.10 0.13 12.01
N PRO A 99 -10.95 -1.13 12.42
CA PRO A 99 -11.76 -2.24 11.91
C PRO A 99 -13.26 -2.05 12.15
N PRO A 100 -14.10 -2.55 11.21
CA PRO A 100 -13.75 -3.31 10.01
C PRO A 100 -13.23 -2.43 8.88
N SER A 101 -12.07 -2.78 8.32
CA SER A 101 -11.38 -1.95 7.30
C SER A 101 -11.29 -2.67 5.96
N CYS A 102 -11.52 -1.94 4.87
CA CYS A 102 -11.46 -2.52 3.53
C CYS A 102 -10.03 -2.86 3.09
N GLY A 103 -9.88 -3.70 2.07
CA GLY A 103 -8.59 -4.11 1.53
C GLY A 103 -7.69 -2.94 1.12
N ARG A 104 -8.28 -1.82 0.65
CA ARG A 104 -7.51 -0.61 0.31
C ARG A 104 -6.86 0.03 1.54
N CYS A 105 -7.59 0.10 2.64
CA CYS A 105 -7.05 0.60 3.90
C CYS A 105 -5.97 -0.35 4.43
N SER A 106 -6.22 -1.65 4.39
CA SER A 106 -5.30 -2.68 4.85
C SER A 106 -3.91 -2.56 4.19
N ILE A 107 -3.82 -2.44 2.87
CA ILE A 107 -2.52 -2.34 2.18
C ILE A 107 -1.79 -1.00 2.40
N LEU A 108 -2.46 0.01 2.93
CA LEU A 108 -1.90 1.32 3.22
C LEU A 108 -1.60 1.53 4.71
N ALA A 109 -2.16 0.71 5.58
CA ALA A 109 -1.95 0.78 7.01
C ALA A 109 -0.58 0.23 7.44
N GLY A 110 -0.23 0.47 8.70
CA GLY A 110 1.00 -0.03 9.28
C GLY A 110 2.28 0.52 8.65
N LYS A 111 2.23 1.69 7.99
CA LYS A 111 3.37 2.35 7.36
C LYS A 111 3.57 3.73 7.95
N PHE A 112 4.84 4.08 8.15
CA PHE A 112 5.21 5.42 8.55
C PHE A 112 5.18 6.38 7.35
N TYR A 113 4.60 7.55 7.55
CA TYR A 113 4.54 8.67 6.62
C TYR A 113 5.16 9.90 7.27
N ARG A 114 5.96 10.66 6.52
CA ARG A 114 6.36 12.00 6.95
C ARG A 114 5.14 12.92 7.01
N TRP A 115 5.21 13.97 7.81
CA TRP A 115 4.12 14.94 7.96
C TRP A 115 3.57 15.50 6.63
N ASN A 116 4.45 15.69 5.65
CA ASN A 116 4.13 16.19 4.30
C ASN A 116 3.90 15.10 3.27
N ALA A 117 3.96 13.84 3.66
CA ALA A 117 3.71 12.71 2.78
C ALA A 117 2.27 12.23 2.98
N GLY A 118 1.43 12.56 2.03
CA GLY A 118 0.04 12.12 2.00
C GLY A 118 -0.19 10.89 1.12
N PHE A 119 -1.39 10.40 1.15
CA PHE A 119 -1.91 9.40 0.23
C PHE A 119 -3.38 9.71 -0.08
N ASN A 120 -3.81 9.36 -1.29
CA ASN A 120 -5.19 9.53 -1.68
C ASN A 120 -6.08 8.59 -0.88
N ARG A 121 -7.09 9.15 -0.25
CA ARG A 121 -8.14 8.39 0.43
C ARG A 121 -9.27 8.09 -0.52
N HIS A 122 -9.91 6.94 -0.31
CA HIS A 122 -11.19 6.67 -0.95
C HIS A 122 -12.33 7.22 -0.07
N PRO A 123 -13.51 7.45 -0.63
CA PRO A 123 -14.69 7.77 0.17
C PRO A 123 -14.89 6.73 1.28
N TYR A 124 -15.31 7.19 2.45
CA TYR A 124 -15.60 6.35 3.64
C TYR A 124 -14.37 5.70 4.30
N CYS A 125 -13.18 6.24 4.06
CA CYS A 125 -11.98 5.80 4.78
C CYS A 125 -12.03 6.29 6.23
N ASP A 126 -11.92 5.37 7.17
CA ASP A 126 -11.99 5.63 8.62
C ASP A 126 -10.66 5.46 9.37
N CYS A 127 -9.58 5.18 8.65
CA CYS A 127 -8.25 5.04 9.25
C CYS A 127 -7.85 6.28 10.06
N ILE A 128 -7.13 6.04 11.15
CA ILE A 128 -6.59 7.09 12.02
C ILE A 128 -5.10 7.32 11.75
N HIS A 129 -4.61 8.50 12.13
CA HIS A 129 -3.19 8.86 12.09
C HIS A 129 -2.64 8.82 13.51
N VAL A 130 -1.73 7.90 13.76
CA VAL A 130 -1.01 7.81 15.04
C VAL A 130 0.36 8.46 14.86
N PRO A 131 0.68 9.51 15.62
CA PRO A 131 1.96 10.19 15.49
C PRO A 131 3.11 9.28 15.92
N ALA A 132 4.25 9.41 15.27
CA ALA A 132 5.48 8.71 15.65
C ALA A 132 6.71 9.52 15.23
N LYS A 133 7.79 9.43 16.00
CA LYS A 133 9.06 10.11 15.74
C LYS A 133 9.99 9.26 14.85
N GLY A 134 9.48 8.83 13.70
CA GLY A 134 10.24 8.05 12.73
C GLY A 134 9.82 6.59 12.64
N VAL A 135 10.49 5.85 11.76
CA VAL A 135 10.17 4.46 11.44
C VAL A 135 10.50 3.52 12.60
N GLU A 136 11.61 3.75 13.27
CA GLU A 136 12.07 2.86 14.35
C GLU A 136 11.16 3.00 15.59
N ALA A 137 10.79 4.22 15.97
CA ALA A 137 9.82 4.45 17.02
C ALA A 137 8.46 3.80 16.69
N ALA A 138 7.99 3.95 15.45
CA ALA A 138 6.75 3.30 15.01
C ALA A 138 6.83 1.77 15.05
N ARG A 139 8.01 1.20 14.82
CA ARG A 139 8.22 -0.24 14.86
C ARG A 139 8.28 -0.77 16.31
N SER A 140 9.03 -0.12 17.18
CA SER A 140 9.16 -0.51 18.59
C SER A 140 7.80 -0.48 19.30
N GLU A 141 6.94 0.46 18.93
CA GLU A 141 5.58 0.57 19.47
C GLU A 141 4.54 -0.36 18.80
N GLY A 142 4.98 -1.25 17.91
CA GLY A 142 4.08 -2.19 17.25
C GLY A 142 3.06 -1.53 16.30
N LEU A 143 3.29 -0.28 15.90
CA LEU A 143 2.38 0.44 15.00
C LEU A 143 2.51 -0.01 13.54
N MET A 144 3.60 -0.70 13.21
CA MET A 144 3.86 -1.20 11.86
C MET A 144 3.49 -2.67 11.74
N HIS A 145 2.56 -2.99 10.84
CA HIS A 145 2.10 -4.36 10.61
C HIS A 145 1.91 -4.67 9.13
N ASP A 146 1.91 -5.97 8.84
CA ASP A 146 1.70 -6.50 7.51
C ASP A 146 0.20 -6.63 7.21
N PRO A 147 -0.29 -6.20 6.04
CA PRO A 147 -1.70 -6.36 5.68
C PRO A 147 -2.16 -7.81 5.55
N TYR A 148 -1.24 -8.76 5.40
CA TYR A 148 -1.59 -10.18 5.44
C TYR A 148 -2.03 -10.61 6.84
N ASP A 149 -1.45 -10.05 7.91
CA ASP A 149 -1.85 -10.36 9.29
C ASP A 149 -3.30 -9.92 9.52
N TYR A 150 -3.67 -8.73 9.04
CA TYR A 150 -5.06 -8.29 9.07
C TYR A 150 -5.97 -9.19 8.23
N PHE A 151 -5.59 -9.53 7.00
CA PHE A 151 -6.38 -10.41 6.13
C PHE A 151 -6.62 -11.77 6.77
N HIS A 152 -5.61 -12.36 7.41
CA HIS A 152 -5.72 -13.67 8.05
C HIS A 152 -6.43 -13.64 9.40
N SER A 153 -6.53 -12.48 10.06
CA SER A 153 -7.34 -12.33 11.27
C SER A 153 -8.85 -12.34 11.00
N LEU A 154 -9.26 -12.15 9.73
CA LEU A 154 -10.65 -12.12 9.32
C LEU A 154 -11.16 -13.52 8.95
N GLY A 155 -12.43 -13.81 9.26
CA GLY A 155 -13.12 -14.97 8.73
C GLY A 155 -13.33 -14.89 7.21
N SER A 156 -13.54 -16.02 6.53
CA SER A 156 -13.67 -16.06 5.07
C SER A 156 -14.78 -15.14 4.53
N ASN A 157 -15.90 -15.04 5.23
CA ASN A 157 -17.01 -14.17 4.85
C ASN A 157 -16.62 -12.68 4.98
N GLU A 158 -15.87 -12.32 6.01
CA GLU A 158 -15.38 -10.95 6.21
C GLU A 158 -14.31 -10.59 5.17
N GLN A 159 -13.41 -11.54 4.85
CA GLN A 159 -12.46 -11.38 3.76
C GLN A 159 -13.18 -11.07 2.45
N ASP A 160 -14.21 -11.84 2.11
CA ASP A 160 -15.00 -11.66 0.90
C ASP A 160 -15.76 -10.32 0.89
N LEU A 161 -16.29 -9.89 2.04
CA LEU A 161 -16.98 -8.61 2.19
C LEU A 161 -16.04 -7.41 2.06
N LEU A 162 -14.89 -7.44 2.74
CA LEU A 162 -13.99 -6.30 2.87
C LEU A 162 -13.01 -6.17 1.70
N PHE A 163 -12.59 -7.27 1.10
CA PHE A 163 -11.65 -7.28 -0.02
C PHE A 163 -12.33 -7.49 -1.38
N GLY A 164 -13.53 -8.09 -1.39
CA GLY A 164 -14.22 -8.57 -2.57
C GLY A 164 -14.02 -10.08 -2.74
N LYS A 165 -15.09 -10.77 -3.15
CA LYS A 165 -15.11 -12.24 -3.21
C LYS A 165 -14.02 -12.85 -4.10
N ALA A 166 -13.81 -12.27 -5.29
CA ALA A 166 -12.80 -12.76 -6.22
C ALA A 166 -11.38 -12.41 -5.76
N GLU A 167 -11.20 -11.21 -5.23
CA GLU A 167 -9.91 -10.76 -4.69
C GLU A 167 -9.52 -11.54 -3.44
N ALA A 168 -10.44 -11.74 -2.51
CA ALA A 168 -10.20 -12.54 -1.32
C ALA A 168 -9.82 -13.97 -1.68
N LYS A 169 -10.53 -14.56 -2.65
CA LYS A 169 -10.22 -15.88 -3.19
C LYS A 169 -8.84 -15.90 -3.84
N ALA A 170 -8.48 -14.89 -4.63
CA ALA A 170 -7.16 -14.79 -5.25
C ALA A 170 -6.05 -14.71 -4.19
N ILE A 171 -6.23 -13.92 -3.12
CA ILE A 171 -5.27 -13.82 -2.01
C ILE A 171 -5.13 -15.19 -1.31
N ARG A 172 -6.23 -15.90 -1.05
CA ARG A 172 -6.21 -17.26 -0.50
C ARG A 172 -5.51 -18.27 -1.42
N ASP A 173 -5.62 -18.08 -2.72
CA ASP A 173 -4.98 -18.92 -3.74
C ASP A 173 -3.50 -18.52 -4.02
N GLY A 174 -2.96 -17.52 -3.30
CA GLY A 174 -1.54 -17.16 -3.35
C GLY A 174 -1.23 -15.87 -4.08
N ALA A 175 -2.24 -15.11 -4.48
CA ALA A 175 -2.02 -13.81 -5.09
C ALA A 175 -1.47 -12.80 -4.08
N ASP A 176 -0.59 -11.93 -4.55
CA ASP A 176 -0.08 -10.80 -3.76
C ASP A 176 -1.21 -9.83 -3.44
N ILE A 177 -1.40 -9.54 -2.16
CA ILE A 177 -2.48 -8.69 -1.66
C ILE A 177 -2.44 -7.29 -2.27
N PHE A 178 -1.24 -6.75 -2.56
CA PHE A 178 -1.09 -5.42 -3.15
C PHE A 178 -1.46 -5.41 -4.63
N GLN A 179 -1.05 -6.44 -5.38
CA GLN A 179 -1.41 -6.59 -6.78
C GLN A 179 -2.93 -6.72 -6.92
N THR A 180 -3.51 -7.54 -6.07
CA THR A 180 -4.94 -7.86 -6.08
C THR A 180 -5.79 -6.65 -5.72
N VAL A 181 -5.51 -5.99 -4.60
CA VAL A 181 -6.27 -4.81 -4.15
C VAL A 181 -6.09 -3.61 -5.08
N ASN A 182 -4.88 -3.41 -5.62
CA ASN A 182 -4.63 -2.31 -6.55
C ASN A 182 -5.26 -2.54 -7.93
N ALA A 183 -5.55 -3.78 -8.33
CA ALA A 183 -6.21 -4.07 -9.59
C ALA A 183 -7.53 -3.29 -9.76
N ARG A 184 -8.32 -3.17 -8.70
CA ARG A 184 -9.57 -2.38 -8.68
C ARG A 184 -9.40 -0.92 -9.04
N ARG A 185 -8.26 -0.33 -8.71
CA ARG A 185 -8.01 1.09 -8.96
C ARG A 185 -7.94 1.42 -10.46
N GLY A 186 -7.44 0.52 -11.27
CA GLY A 186 -7.29 0.69 -12.71
C GLY A 186 -8.34 -0.03 -13.54
N MET A 187 -9.41 -0.52 -12.91
CA MET A 187 -10.48 -1.21 -13.62
C MET A 187 -11.11 -0.34 -14.69
N LYS A 188 -11.29 -0.93 -15.86
CA LYS A 188 -12.07 -0.36 -16.95
C LYS A 188 -13.55 -0.63 -16.73
N PRO A 189 -14.46 0.15 -17.36
CA PRO A 189 -15.88 -0.14 -17.34
C PRO A 189 -16.17 -1.61 -17.68
N GLY A 190 -17.06 -2.24 -16.92
CA GLY A 190 -17.35 -3.68 -17.02
C GLY A 190 -16.54 -4.59 -16.09
N GLY A 191 -15.50 -4.08 -15.41
CA GLY A 191 -14.80 -4.81 -14.35
C GLY A 191 -13.91 -5.97 -14.79
N LEU A 192 -13.77 -6.22 -16.10
CA LEU A 192 -13.09 -7.41 -16.62
C LEU A 192 -11.58 -7.22 -16.79
N ILE A 193 -11.13 -5.99 -17.02
CA ILE A 193 -9.73 -5.65 -17.27
C ILE A 193 -9.28 -4.47 -16.43
N THR A 194 -8.00 -4.44 -16.12
CA THR A 194 -7.36 -3.35 -15.37
C THR A 194 -6.00 -3.00 -15.96
N THR A 195 -5.60 -1.74 -15.83
CA THR A 195 -4.25 -1.26 -16.14
C THR A 195 -3.38 -1.13 -14.90
N GLU A 196 -3.96 -1.28 -13.69
CA GLU A 196 -3.21 -1.13 -12.46
C GLU A 196 -2.44 -2.39 -12.10
N GLY A 197 -1.23 -2.13 -11.68
CA GLY A 197 -0.35 -3.08 -11.03
C GLY A 197 0.65 -2.31 -10.18
N THR A 198 1.25 -2.94 -9.18
CA THR A 198 2.30 -2.28 -8.43
C THR A 198 3.61 -2.46 -9.20
N SER A 199 4.13 -1.36 -9.75
CA SER A 199 5.41 -1.31 -10.46
C SER A 199 6.60 -1.86 -9.66
N ARG A 200 6.46 -2.04 -8.34
CA ARG A 200 7.53 -2.48 -7.44
C ARG A 200 7.53 -3.97 -7.13
N ARG A 201 6.49 -4.71 -7.53
CA ARG A 201 6.27 -6.09 -7.08
C ARG A 201 5.86 -7.06 -8.15
N GLY A 202 6.22 -6.91 -9.36
CA GLY A 202 5.86 -7.84 -10.41
C GLY A 202 6.18 -7.32 -11.79
N ASN A 203 5.82 -8.09 -12.78
CA ASN A 203 6.13 -7.79 -14.19
C ASN A 203 5.30 -6.63 -14.77
N TYR A 204 4.27 -6.17 -14.06
CA TYR A 204 3.37 -5.10 -14.50
C TYR A 204 3.83 -3.75 -13.95
N GLY A 205 4.98 -3.27 -14.41
CA GLY A 205 5.55 -2.03 -13.88
C GLY A 205 5.46 -0.85 -14.82
N SER A 206 6.27 -0.85 -15.83
CA SER A 206 6.51 0.34 -16.63
C SER A 206 5.58 0.53 -17.84
N GLY A 207 5.02 -0.53 -18.40
CA GLY A 207 4.14 -0.45 -19.57
C GLY A 207 2.65 -0.44 -19.25
N ARG A 208 2.24 -0.66 -18.01
CA ARG A 208 0.84 -0.81 -17.57
C ARG A 208 -0.03 -1.57 -18.58
N PRO A 209 0.39 -2.78 -18.99
CA PRO A 209 -0.39 -3.56 -19.94
C PRO A 209 -1.76 -3.89 -19.34
N LEU A 210 -2.74 -4.05 -20.21
CA LEU A 210 -4.05 -4.54 -19.81
C LEU A 210 -3.92 -5.96 -19.26
N ARG A 211 -4.57 -6.24 -18.16
CA ARG A 211 -4.64 -7.58 -17.56
C ARG A 211 -6.06 -7.89 -17.10
N LEU A 212 -6.42 -9.15 -17.09
CA LEU A 212 -7.71 -9.57 -16.52
C LEU A 212 -7.75 -9.30 -15.03
N THR A 213 -8.90 -8.89 -14.52
CA THR A 213 -9.14 -8.79 -13.09
C THR A 213 -9.29 -10.17 -12.45
N PRO A 214 -9.12 -10.32 -11.13
CA PRO A 214 -9.44 -11.56 -10.44
C PRO A 214 -10.86 -12.05 -10.74
N GLU A 215 -11.85 -11.16 -10.78
CA GLU A 215 -13.23 -11.48 -11.16
C GLU A 215 -13.30 -12.12 -12.56
N ALA A 216 -12.65 -11.52 -13.53
CA ALA A 216 -12.64 -12.02 -14.90
C ALA A 216 -11.92 -13.37 -15.03
N ILE A 217 -10.90 -13.62 -14.21
CA ILE A 217 -10.17 -14.89 -14.19
C ILE A 217 -11.08 -15.99 -13.62
N TYR A 218 -11.70 -15.76 -12.46
CA TYR A 218 -12.57 -16.76 -11.84
C TYR A 218 -13.89 -16.98 -12.58
N ALA A 219 -14.40 -15.99 -13.29
CA ALA A 219 -15.60 -16.12 -14.12
C ALA A 219 -15.43 -17.11 -15.28
N GLN A 220 -14.20 -17.47 -15.65
CA GLN A 220 -13.94 -18.45 -16.71
C GLN A 220 -14.20 -19.90 -16.27
N ASN A 221 -14.47 -20.15 -14.99
CA ASN A 221 -14.75 -21.46 -14.42
C ASN A 221 -13.72 -22.55 -14.81
N LEU A 222 -12.45 -22.18 -14.84
CA LEU A 222 -11.34 -23.05 -15.17
C LEU A 222 -10.99 -23.99 -14.01
N SER A 223 -10.18 -25.02 -14.29
CA SER A 223 -9.58 -25.81 -13.22
C SER A 223 -8.72 -24.94 -12.31
N ARG A 224 -8.49 -25.42 -11.08
CA ARG A 224 -7.63 -24.69 -10.12
C ARG A 224 -6.25 -24.42 -10.70
N GLU A 225 -5.66 -25.41 -11.36
CA GLU A 225 -4.33 -25.25 -11.97
C GLU A 225 -4.30 -24.20 -13.07
N GLN A 226 -5.29 -24.21 -13.95
CA GLN A 226 -5.41 -23.20 -15.01
C GLN A 226 -5.65 -21.80 -14.43
N THR A 227 -6.46 -21.69 -13.39
CA THR A 227 -6.70 -20.42 -12.68
C THR A 227 -5.39 -19.88 -12.07
N LEU A 228 -4.62 -20.73 -11.40
CA LEU A 228 -3.33 -20.34 -10.83
C LEU A 228 -2.33 -19.89 -11.91
N ARG A 229 -2.28 -20.59 -13.04
CA ARG A 229 -1.45 -20.18 -14.19
C ARG A 229 -1.86 -18.81 -14.74
N LEU A 230 -3.16 -18.49 -14.82
CA LEU A 230 -3.64 -17.17 -15.22
C LEU A 230 -3.28 -16.10 -14.18
N LEU A 231 -3.46 -16.37 -12.89
CA LEU A 231 -3.05 -15.45 -11.84
C LEU A 231 -1.54 -15.17 -11.89
N GLN A 232 -0.72 -16.16 -12.19
CA GLN A 232 0.72 -15.99 -12.41
C GLN A 232 1.00 -15.18 -13.68
N HIS A 233 0.35 -15.54 -14.80
CA HIS A 233 0.53 -14.86 -16.08
C HIS A 233 0.22 -13.36 -15.97
N TYR A 234 -0.87 -13.02 -15.28
CA TYR A 234 -1.26 -11.62 -15.05
C TYR A 234 -0.55 -10.97 -13.85
N GLY A 235 0.43 -11.62 -13.24
CA GLY A 235 1.29 -11.05 -12.19
C GLY A 235 0.58 -10.85 -10.84
N TYR A 236 -0.52 -11.53 -10.59
CA TYR A 236 -1.14 -11.58 -9.27
C TYR A 236 -0.39 -12.51 -8.33
N ILE A 237 0.00 -13.69 -8.81
CA ILE A 237 0.93 -14.56 -8.11
C ILE A 237 2.34 -14.20 -8.57
N LEU A 238 3.19 -13.81 -7.64
CA LEU A 238 4.55 -13.39 -7.94
C LEU A 238 5.44 -14.63 -8.21
N PRO A 239 6.48 -14.48 -9.06
CA PRO A 239 7.41 -15.57 -9.33
C PRO A 239 8.02 -16.12 -8.04
N GLY A 240 8.09 -17.44 -7.95
CA GLY A 240 8.58 -18.13 -6.76
C GLY A 240 7.48 -18.80 -5.93
N GLY A 241 6.22 -18.75 -6.39
CA GLY A 241 5.12 -19.49 -5.78
C GLY A 241 4.85 -19.08 -4.35
N GLN A 242 4.37 -17.87 -4.15
CA GLN A 242 4.01 -17.42 -2.82
C GLN A 242 2.83 -18.22 -2.30
N ASN A 243 3.01 -18.85 -1.14
CA ASN A 243 1.93 -19.47 -0.44
C ASN A 243 0.99 -18.40 0.13
N PRO A 244 -0.35 -18.54 -0.04
CA PRO A 244 -1.33 -17.62 0.50
C PRO A 244 -1.26 -17.45 2.01
N LEU A 245 -0.80 -18.47 2.72
CA LEU A 245 -0.58 -18.42 4.17
C LEU A 245 0.75 -17.76 4.56
N GLY A 246 1.49 -17.23 3.59
CA GLY A 246 2.77 -16.59 3.83
C GLY A 246 3.86 -17.57 4.31
N SER A 247 3.76 -18.84 3.93
CA SER A 247 4.64 -19.90 4.41
C SER A 247 6.09 -19.82 3.92
N ILE A 248 6.38 -18.91 2.99
CA ILE A 248 7.74 -18.56 2.67
C ILE A 248 8.07 -17.28 3.44
N LEU A 249 8.24 -17.43 4.74
CA LEU A 249 8.49 -16.32 5.66
C LEU A 249 9.62 -15.42 5.17
N GLY A 250 10.73 -15.98 4.74
CA GLY A 250 11.86 -15.21 4.23
C GLY A 250 11.58 -14.44 2.94
N GLN A 251 10.79 -14.98 2.01
CA GLN A 251 10.37 -14.24 0.83
C GLN A 251 9.38 -13.12 1.19
N ARG A 252 8.45 -13.42 2.09
CA ARG A 252 7.46 -12.47 2.55
C ARG A 252 8.11 -11.31 3.30
N GLU A 253 9.03 -11.59 4.20
CA GLU A 253 9.82 -10.57 4.89
C GLU A 253 10.61 -9.72 3.91
N GLY A 254 11.33 -10.34 3.00
CA GLY A 254 12.04 -9.67 1.92
C GLY A 254 11.11 -8.84 1.05
N PHE A 255 10.00 -9.39 0.59
CA PHE A 255 9.00 -8.67 -0.20
C PHE A 255 8.31 -7.57 0.59
N GLY A 256 7.90 -7.83 1.82
CA GLY A 256 7.28 -6.84 2.69
C GLY A 256 8.18 -5.64 2.90
N ALA A 257 9.39 -5.86 3.31
CA ALA A 257 10.39 -4.83 3.52
C ALA A 257 10.87 -4.19 2.21
N LEU A 258 11.12 -4.98 1.17
CA LEU A 258 11.76 -4.57 -0.08
C LEU A 258 10.76 -3.96 -1.07
N GLY A 259 9.61 -4.56 -1.23
CA GLY A 259 8.60 -4.12 -2.21
C GLY A 259 8.00 -2.75 -1.91
N ARG A 260 8.25 -2.19 -0.72
CA ARG A 260 7.71 -0.91 -0.25
C ARG A 260 8.74 0.11 0.13
N GLY A 261 9.93 0.00 -0.42
CA GLY A 261 11.03 0.83 0.00
C GLY A 261 11.69 0.30 1.27
N GLY A 262 11.64 -1.01 1.47
CA GLY A 262 12.38 -1.70 2.50
C GLY A 262 13.84 -1.34 2.51
N THR A 263 14.49 -1.53 3.64
CA THR A 263 15.88 -1.14 3.84
C THR A 263 16.80 -1.91 2.89
N ARG A 264 17.92 -1.34 2.54
CA ARG A 264 18.95 -2.01 1.72
C ARG A 264 19.50 -3.27 2.40
N VAL A 265 19.54 -3.25 3.73
CA VAL A 265 19.91 -4.42 4.54
C VAL A 265 18.93 -5.56 4.30
N GLY A 266 17.61 -5.28 4.36
CA GLY A 266 16.60 -6.30 4.05
C GLY A 266 16.69 -6.83 2.61
N ALA A 267 17.04 -5.98 1.63
CA ALA A 267 17.26 -6.42 0.25
C ALA A 267 18.42 -7.41 0.15
N ARG A 268 19.54 -7.11 0.79
CA ARG A 268 20.71 -7.98 0.84
C ARG A 268 20.38 -9.30 1.49
N GLU A 269 19.76 -9.28 2.64
CA GLU A 269 19.36 -10.48 3.38
C GLU A 269 18.41 -11.37 2.58
N ALA A 270 17.43 -10.77 1.89
CA ALA A 270 16.51 -11.52 1.04
C ALA A 270 17.23 -12.23 -0.13
N VAL A 271 18.20 -11.57 -0.75
CA VAL A 271 19.02 -12.19 -1.81
C VAL A 271 19.88 -13.32 -1.25
N LEU A 272 20.55 -13.10 -0.11
CA LEU A 272 21.37 -14.13 0.53
C LEU A 272 20.51 -15.34 0.93
N ARG A 273 19.39 -15.11 1.58
CA ARG A 273 18.47 -16.17 1.99
C ARG A 273 17.91 -16.94 0.79
N ALA A 274 17.60 -16.26 -0.31
CA ALA A 274 17.16 -16.93 -1.53
C ALA A 274 18.26 -17.83 -2.13
N ARG A 275 19.52 -17.44 -2.00
CA ARG A 275 20.68 -18.26 -2.39
C ARG A 275 20.84 -19.50 -1.50
N GLU A 276 20.65 -19.33 -0.20
CA GLU A 276 20.78 -20.42 0.78
C GLU A 276 19.64 -21.44 0.69
N THR A 277 18.43 -20.95 0.53
CA THR A 277 17.22 -21.79 0.61
C THR A 277 16.75 -22.33 -0.73
N GLY A 278 17.21 -21.76 -1.85
CA GLY A 278 16.72 -22.12 -3.19
C GLY A 278 15.24 -21.81 -3.44
N VAL A 279 14.60 -21.06 -2.54
CA VAL A 279 13.16 -20.77 -2.61
C VAL A 279 12.81 -19.95 -3.84
N ARG A 280 13.77 -19.17 -4.33
CA ARG A 280 13.66 -18.37 -5.55
C ARG A 280 15.04 -18.32 -6.20
N ASP A 281 15.13 -18.31 -7.54
CA ASP A 281 16.43 -18.13 -8.19
C ASP A 281 16.88 -16.67 -8.07
N PRO A 282 17.88 -16.38 -7.24
CA PRO A 282 18.37 -15.02 -7.04
C PRO A 282 19.18 -14.50 -8.23
N ASN A 283 19.50 -15.33 -9.21
CA ASN A 283 20.23 -14.94 -10.42
C ASN A 283 19.27 -14.52 -11.55
N VAL A 284 17.99 -14.80 -11.43
CA VAL A 284 16.98 -14.40 -12.40
C VAL A 284 16.48 -12.99 -12.07
N ARG A 285 17.10 -11.99 -12.66
CA ARG A 285 16.80 -10.58 -12.43
C ARG A 285 15.32 -10.22 -12.65
N ALA A 286 14.63 -10.90 -13.57
CA ALA A 286 13.21 -10.67 -13.84
C ALA A 286 12.29 -11.02 -12.66
N THR A 287 12.72 -11.93 -11.79
CA THR A 287 11.94 -12.37 -10.61
C THR A 287 12.23 -11.54 -9.36
N MET A 288 13.20 -10.63 -9.42
CA MET A 288 13.63 -9.80 -8.30
C MET A 288 12.69 -8.60 -8.07
N THR A 289 12.53 -8.20 -6.81
CA THR A 289 11.98 -6.90 -6.46
C THR A 289 12.91 -5.78 -6.90
N GLU A 290 12.42 -4.55 -6.90
CA GLU A 290 13.25 -3.39 -7.23
C GLU A 290 14.46 -3.24 -6.28
N ALA A 291 14.25 -3.51 -4.99
CA ALA A 291 15.32 -3.43 -4.00
C ALA A 291 16.36 -4.54 -4.21
N GLU A 292 15.94 -5.75 -4.50
CA GLU A 292 16.84 -6.87 -4.81
C GLU A 292 17.61 -6.62 -6.11
N ARG A 293 16.95 -6.08 -7.13
CA ARG A 293 17.63 -5.69 -8.37
C ARG A 293 18.71 -4.65 -8.12
N ARG A 294 18.47 -3.67 -7.24
CA ARG A 294 19.50 -2.69 -6.85
C ARG A 294 20.72 -3.37 -6.22
N VAL A 295 20.51 -4.32 -5.32
CA VAL A 295 21.59 -5.10 -4.72
C VAL A 295 22.32 -5.91 -5.80
N PHE A 296 21.58 -6.66 -6.60
CA PHE A 296 22.11 -7.50 -7.67
C PHE A 296 22.88 -6.69 -8.72
N ASP A 297 22.28 -5.60 -9.23
CA ASP A 297 22.91 -4.74 -10.25
C ASP A 297 24.16 -4.04 -9.69
N SER A 298 24.15 -3.62 -8.42
CA SER A 298 25.33 -3.01 -7.78
C SER A 298 26.46 -4.00 -7.62
N GLN A 299 26.16 -5.24 -7.21
CA GLN A 299 27.15 -6.32 -7.14
C GLN A 299 27.75 -6.61 -8.52
N ARG A 300 26.89 -6.86 -9.50
CA ARG A 300 27.32 -7.16 -10.87
C ARG A 300 28.16 -6.03 -11.51
N ASN A 301 27.76 -4.78 -11.28
CA ASN A 301 28.48 -3.63 -11.80
C ASN A 301 29.87 -3.51 -11.15
N TRP A 302 29.96 -3.76 -9.85
CA TRP A 302 31.21 -3.76 -9.14
C TRP A 302 32.14 -4.89 -9.59
N ASP A 303 31.60 -6.10 -9.78
CA ASP A 303 32.34 -7.24 -10.30
C ASP A 303 32.90 -6.93 -11.71
N ALA A 304 32.08 -6.30 -12.58
CA ALA A 304 32.53 -5.88 -13.91
C ALA A 304 33.69 -4.86 -13.83
N VAL A 305 33.62 -3.90 -12.91
CA VAL A 305 34.71 -2.92 -12.66
C VAL A 305 35.98 -3.64 -12.20
N ARG A 306 35.87 -4.60 -11.30
CA ARG A 306 37.02 -5.39 -10.83
C ARG A 306 37.69 -6.19 -11.95
N GLU A 307 36.92 -6.55 -12.99
CA GLU A 307 37.40 -7.22 -14.20
C GLU A 307 37.86 -6.21 -15.28
N GLY A 308 37.91 -4.89 -14.96
CA GLY A 308 38.30 -3.85 -15.89
C GLY A 308 37.25 -3.52 -16.96
N ARG A 309 36.02 -4.00 -16.82
CA ARG A 309 34.92 -3.78 -17.76
C ARG A 309 34.03 -2.60 -17.34
N ASN A 310 33.60 -1.80 -18.30
CA ASN A 310 32.62 -0.75 -18.04
C ASN A 310 31.19 -1.34 -17.92
N PRO A 311 30.54 -1.27 -16.74
CA PRO A 311 29.22 -1.83 -16.53
C PRO A 311 28.08 -0.94 -17.07
N TYR A 312 28.38 0.30 -17.48
CA TYR A 312 27.38 1.30 -17.84
C TYR A 312 27.27 1.53 -19.35
N GLY A 313 28.14 0.94 -20.15
CA GLY A 313 28.12 1.13 -21.62
C GLY A 313 29.26 0.42 -22.35
N ARG A 314 29.37 0.68 -23.66
CA ARG A 314 30.40 0.07 -24.53
C ARG A 314 31.74 0.80 -24.51
N GLY A 315 31.85 1.95 -23.81
CA GLY A 315 33.08 2.72 -23.70
C GLY A 315 34.09 2.13 -22.71
N GLN A 316 35.27 2.71 -22.65
CA GLN A 316 36.29 2.33 -21.68
C GLN A 316 35.83 2.66 -20.24
N LEU A 317 36.35 1.89 -19.28
CA LEU A 317 36.15 2.16 -17.86
C LEU A 317 36.95 3.40 -17.47
N THR A 318 36.26 4.41 -16.91
CA THR A 318 36.92 5.62 -16.36
C THR A 318 36.96 5.58 -14.85
N PRO A 319 37.86 6.35 -14.20
CA PRO A 319 37.92 6.45 -12.75
C PRO A 319 36.57 6.85 -12.12
N GLU A 320 35.82 7.76 -12.75
CA GLU A 320 34.50 8.22 -12.27
C GLU A 320 33.46 7.10 -12.32
N LEU A 321 33.48 6.29 -13.38
CA LEU A 321 32.57 5.12 -13.51
C LEU A 321 32.93 4.04 -12.49
N SER A 322 34.22 3.83 -12.23
CA SER A 322 34.70 2.95 -11.17
C SER A 322 34.22 3.41 -9.79
N ALA A 323 34.43 4.68 -9.46
CA ALA A 323 33.99 5.27 -8.19
C ALA A 323 32.47 5.21 -8.01
N ARG A 324 31.72 5.43 -9.10
CA ARG A 324 30.25 5.29 -9.10
C ARG A 324 29.83 3.86 -8.77
N ALA A 325 30.44 2.86 -9.37
CA ALA A 325 30.12 1.47 -9.12
C ALA A 325 30.49 1.05 -7.70
N GLU A 326 31.65 1.48 -7.21
CA GLU A 326 32.09 1.24 -5.83
C GLU A 326 31.13 1.87 -4.81
N ALA A 327 30.74 3.13 -4.99
CA ALA A 327 29.81 3.81 -4.11
C ALA A 327 28.43 3.09 -4.08
N ALA A 328 27.94 2.65 -5.25
CA ALA A 328 26.71 1.88 -5.33
C ALA A 328 26.84 0.51 -4.63
N PHE A 329 27.97 -0.15 -4.77
CA PHE A 329 28.26 -1.42 -4.11
C PHE A 329 28.32 -1.26 -2.59
N ARG A 330 29.10 -0.29 -2.09
CA ARG A 330 29.18 0.01 -0.64
C ARG A 330 27.78 0.28 -0.08
N LYS A 331 27.05 1.17 -0.73
CA LYS A 331 25.72 1.60 -0.30
C LYS A 331 24.65 0.51 -0.34
N ASN A 332 24.60 -0.29 -1.40
CA ASN A 332 23.49 -1.23 -1.63
C ASN A 332 23.81 -2.66 -1.18
N VAL A 333 25.09 -3.06 -1.24
CA VAL A 333 25.51 -4.42 -0.90
C VAL A 333 26.10 -4.51 0.49
N LEU A 334 26.98 -3.57 0.86
CA LEU A 334 27.63 -3.59 2.17
C LEU A 334 26.84 -2.83 3.25
N GLY A 335 25.97 -1.89 2.86
CA GLY A 335 25.07 -1.20 3.77
C GLY A 335 25.63 0.05 4.46
N TYR A 336 26.75 0.63 3.93
CA TYR A 336 27.36 1.86 4.46
C TYR A 336 27.75 2.84 3.34
#